data_a1f1850b5134c2e8f577fb6f0cb6272d
#
_entry.id   a1f1850b5134c2e8f577fb6f0cb6272d
#
_cell.length_a   1.000
_cell.length_b   1.000
_cell.length_c   1.000
_cell.angle_alpha   90.00
_cell.angle_beta   90.00
_cell.angle_gamma   90.00
#
_symmetry.space_group_name_H-M   'P 1'
#
loop_
_entity.id
_entity.type
_entity.pdbx_description
1 polymer ?
#
loop_
_entity_poly.entity_id
_entity_poly.type
_entity_poly.pdbx_seq_one_letter_code
_entity_poly.pdbx_strand_id
1 'polypeptide(L)'
;MPSTITGLGSGFDIDSWVSSLVSVKKESTVTPLQTKLTNLNNKNSAVTSLKAKCNTLLTSLQTFTKTIYDSSSDMWASTTINSSNSAYATATSKGNVAAASVDLKIEQIATSTTATSNKSLGLVGSDDIENTKFTSLANGQAKAGDFSLFVDGKEYKVTIDSEDTVKDVMDKISDSTNGKVQASVSDDGYFSLDTYKKGENGEWTVDENAKLSLGTSSDTSNFVSALKMNDKVGTHGYKSAYAVSTMLTNAAMASDESGLRGVKFFNEDGSEAESGKITINGVDFTINKTTSLNELISKINGNSDANVQASFDSLTNKLILTSSETGENNISLSETGTNLLNVLGLTEVNSDGDEVLASGSQELGKNAILYVNGNKVISTSNTITGESSGISNLSITVKKPTSDFSSNPDDPSSITLDIEPDYSKIEESLNTFVNAYNDVISTIKTSTTSDGTIGSDATLRSLSSTLKNILSGTNENDGMYNLLSQIGISTSSSDISNISIDSTKLKEALKENTYSVKQLLSDGYTSQANTGIFDKMADTLSAVLDTEKGYFATYADSIDSQIKSLNTRIERANEKLTSYETLITNKFNKMDSTMSSLSAQLSTFQSYFS
;
A
#
# COMPACT_ATOMS: atom_id res chain seq x y z
N MET A 1 15.35 -22.63 60.60
CA MET A 1 16.03 -22.80 61.90
C MET A 1 14.97 -23.09 62.92
N PRO A 2 15.16 -24.01 63.89
CA PRO A 2 14.14 -24.22 64.91
C PRO A 2 14.02 -22.96 65.79
N SER A 3 12.82 -22.45 65.93
CA SER A 3 12.53 -21.35 66.83
C SER A 3 12.75 -21.82 68.29
N THR A 4 13.90 -21.50 68.83
CA THR A 4 14.11 -21.59 70.25
C THR A 4 13.23 -20.51 70.90
N ILE A 5 12.34 -20.90 71.76
CA ILE A 5 11.54 -19.96 72.56
C ILE A 5 12.55 -19.25 73.47
N THR A 6 12.90 -17.99 73.13
CA THR A 6 13.84 -17.14 73.92
C THR A 6 13.07 -16.26 74.85
N GLY A 7 13.64 -15.93 76.04
CA GLY A 7 13.00 -15.04 77.00
C GLY A 7 12.19 -15.69 78.12
N LEU A 8 12.17 -17.03 78.19
CA LEU A 8 11.42 -17.76 79.22
C LEU A 8 11.94 -17.50 80.65
N GLY A 9 13.21 -17.11 80.78
CA GLY A 9 13.83 -16.86 82.11
C GLY A 9 13.74 -15.42 82.61
N SER A 10 13.75 -14.48 81.72
CA SER A 10 13.76 -13.07 81.98
C SER A 10 12.43 -12.35 81.75
N GLY A 11 11.53 -12.94 80.97
CA GLY A 11 10.30 -12.28 80.52
C GLY A 11 10.52 -11.22 79.42
N PHE A 12 11.74 -11.12 78.87
CA PHE A 12 12.09 -10.14 77.84
C PHE A 12 11.92 -10.76 76.45
N ASP A 13 11.31 -10.03 75.51
CA ASP A 13 11.28 -10.39 74.08
C ASP A 13 12.66 -10.18 73.45
N ILE A 14 13.54 -11.18 73.58
CA ILE A 14 14.92 -11.12 73.11
C ILE A 14 14.99 -10.93 71.60
N ASP A 15 14.07 -11.58 70.86
CA ASP A 15 14.07 -11.53 69.38
C ASP A 15 13.73 -10.11 68.91
N SER A 16 12.80 -9.41 69.56
CA SER A 16 12.50 -8.00 69.26
C SER A 16 13.68 -7.07 69.57
N TRP A 17 14.39 -7.28 70.71
CA TRP A 17 15.58 -6.48 71.05
C TRP A 17 16.75 -6.73 70.10
N VAL A 18 17.03 -7.98 69.76
CA VAL A 18 18.09 -8.33 68.81
C VAL A 18 17.76 -7.73 67.44
N SER A 19 16.53 -7.87 66.97
CA SER A 19 16.07 -7.31 65.71
C SER A 19 16.23 -5.81 65.64
N SER A 20 15.87 -5.08 66.71
CA SER A 20 16.02 -3.63 66.83
C SER A 20 17.49 -3.18 66.79
N LEU A 21 18.38 -3.86 67.52
CA LEU A 21 19.81 -3.56 67.53
C LEU A 21 20.48 -3.87 66.17
N VAL A 22 20.09 -4.95 65.51
CA VAL A 22 20.56 -5.32 64.17
C VAL A 22 20.08 -4.30 63.15
N SER A 23 18.82 -3.83 63.25
CA SER A 23 18.29 -2.79 62.38
C SER A 23 19.07 -1.49 62.48
N VAL A 24 19.31 -1.00 63.69
CA VAL A 24 20.15 0.20 63.93
C VAL A 24 21.57 0.02 63.37
N LYS A 25 22.15 -1.16 63.55
CA LYS A 25 23.48 -1.49 62.97
C LYS A 25 23.46 -1.51 61.46
N LYS A 26 22.42 -2.09 60.83
CA LYS A 26 22.18 -2.09 59.38
C LYS A 26 22.06 -0.68 58.85
N GLU A 27 21.24 0.17 59.49
CA GLU A 27 21.05 1.56 59.08
C GLU A 27 22.35 2.37 59.09
N SER A 28 23.26 2.08 60.04
CA SER A 28 24.54 2.76 60.15
C SER A 28 25.66 2.21 59.26
N THR A 29 25.56 0.96 58.79
CA THR A 29 26.66 0.29 58.05
C THR A 29 26.31 -0.16 56.63
N VAL A 30 25.12 -0.74 56.40
CA VAL A 30 24.71 -1.29 55.13
C VAL A 30 23.91 -0.30 54.30
N THR A 31 22.91 0.33 54.90
CA THR A 31 22.00 1.26 54.23
C THR A 31 22.72 2.41 53.49
N PRO A 32 23.77 3.07 54.08
CA PRO A 32 24.50 4.11 53.36
C PRO A 32 25.25 3.61 52.12
N LEU A 33 25.71 2.35 52.12
CA LEU A 33 26.34 1.73 50.97
C LEU A 33 25.33 1.39 49.87
N GLN A 34 24.15 0.89 50.25
CA GLN A 34 23.04 0.62 49.33
C GLN A 34 22.54 1.92 48.69
N THR A 35 22.39 3.00 49.45
CA THR A 35 22.03 4.33 48.93
C THR A 35 23.06 4.82 47.89
N LYS A 36 24.37 4.65 48.20
CA LYS A 36 25.44 5.00 47.26
C LYS A 36 25.36 4.17 45.99
N LEU A 37 25.05 2.86 46.08
CA LEU A 37 24.89 1.98 44.93
C LEU A 37 23.70 2.42 44.07
N THR A 38 22.57 2.74 44.69
CA THR A 38 21.38 3.27 43.99
C THR A 38 21.70 4.57 43.25
N ASN A 39 22.37 5.51 43.91
CA ASN A 39 22.77 6.76 43.28
C ASN A 39 23.74 6.56 42.12
N LEU A 40 24.66 5.61 42.25
CA LEU A 40 25.62 5.28 41.20
C LEU A 40 24.92 4.62 39.97
N ASN A 41 23.96 3.72 40.20
CA ASN A 41 23.15 3.14 39.17
C ASN A 41 22.28 4.19 38.46
N ASN A 42 21.66 5.11 39.17
CA ASN A 42 20.90 6.22 38.60
C ASN A 42 21.79 7.10 37.74
N LYS A 43 23.00 7.39 38.19
CA LYS A 43 24.00 8.14 37.44
C LYS A 43 24.41 7.42 36.16
N ASN A 44 24.66 6.12 36.23
CA ASN A 44 24.98 5.30 35.08
C ASN A 44 23.83 5.30 34.02
N SER A 45 22.61 5.15 34.49
CA SER A 45 21.42 5.20 33.61
C SER A 45 21.27 6.55 32.92
N ALA A 46 21.51 7.66 33.65
CA ALA A 46 21.44 9.00 33.08
C ALA A 46 22.52 9.25 32.03
N VAL A 47 23.75 8.77 32.23
CA VAL A 47 24.85 8.89 31.26
C VAL A 47 24.61 7.99 30.05
N THR A 48 24.09 6.78 30.26
CA THR A 48 23.70 5.87 29.14
C THR A 48 22.59 6.50 28.29
N SER A 49 21.60 7.14 28.92
CA SER A 49 20.54 7.87 28.22
C SER A 49 21.10 9.05 27.41
N LEU A 50 22.03 9.79 27.98
CA LEU A 50 22.68 10.91 27.30
C LEU A 50 23.53 10.41 26.12
N LYS A 51 24.25 9.29 26.26
CA LYS A 51 24.98 8.63 25.17
C LYS A 51 24.04 8.32 24.00
N ALA A 52 22.85 7.74 24.28
CA ALA A 52 21.87 7.45 23.25
C ALA A 52 21.40 8.72 22.52
N LYS A 53 21.16 9.81 23.25
CA LYS A 53 20.78 11.10 22.65
C LYS A 53 21.91 11.69 21.79
N CYS A 54 23.16 11.59 22.23
CA CYS A 54 24.31 12.00 21.43
C CYS A 54 24.43 11.17 20.13
N ASN A 55 24.15 9.86 20.17
CA ASN A 55 24.10 9.02 18.98
C ASN A 55 22.97 9.44 18.04
N THR A 56 21.79 9.78 18.56
CA THR A 56 20.68 10.28 17.74
C THR A 56 21.05 11.58 17.04
N LEU A 57 21.70 12.50 17.76
CA LEU A 57 22.20 13.74 17.17
C LEU A 57 23.25 13.47 16.09
N LEU A 58 24.23 12.60 16.36
CA LEU A 58 25.25 12.20 15.38
C LEU A 58 24.61 11.60 14.13
N THR A 59 23.63 10.72 14.28
CA THR A 59 22.91 10.11 13.15
C THR A 59 22.18 11.16 12.31
N SER A 60 21.53 12.14 12.95
CA SER A 60 20.85 13.22 12.23
C SER A 60 21.82 14.06 11.40
N LEU A 61 23.00 14.39 11.94
CA LEU A 61 24.06 15.09 11.22
C LEU A 61 24.60 14.26 10.04
N GLN A 62 24.86 12.97 10.28
CA GLN A 62 25.38 12.07 9.23
C GLN A 62 24.41 11.88 8.07
N THR A 63 23.10 12.02 8.30
CA THR A 63 22.11 12.00 7.21
C THR A 63 22.36 13.14 6.24
N PHE A 64 22.68 14.34 6.72
CA PHE A 64 23.05 15.46 5.87
C PHE A 64 24.41 15.26 5.19
N THR A 65 25.44 14.95 5.96
CA THR A 65 26.81 14.86 5.43
C THR A 65 26.98 13.78 4.35
N LYS A 66 26.21 12.70 4.43
CA LYS A 66 26.23 11.63 3.40
C LYS A 66 25.44 11.95 2.14
N THR A 67 24.38 12.74 2.24
CA THR A 67 23.41 12.93 1.14
C THR A 67 23.56 14.28 0.45
N ILE A 68 24.26 15.23 1.06
CA ILE A 68 24.27 16.64 0.65
C ILE A 68 24.80 16.87 -0.78
N TYR A 69 25.72 16.02 -1.24
CA TYR A 69 26.29 16.05 -2.60
C TYR A 69 25.85 14.85 -3.45
N ASP A 70 24.99 13.99 -2.94
CA ASP A 70 24.38 12.92 -3.71
C ASP A 70 23.24 13.49 -4.57
N SER A 71 23.47 13.58 -5.88
CA SER A 71 22.48 14.11 -6.84
C SER A 71 21.26 13.20 -6.98
N SER A 72 21.35 11.95 -6.55
CA SER A 72 20.24 11.00 -6.53
C SER A 72 19.45 11.03 -5.23
N SER A 73 19.91 11.79 -4.24
CA SER A 73 19.25 11.89 -2.94
C SER A 73 17.89 12.57 -3.04
N ASP A 74 16.85 11.85 -2.71
CA ASP A 74 15.48 12.39 -2.63
C ASP A 74 15.35 13.64 -1.73
N MET A 75 16.25 13.83 -0.78
CA MET A 75 16.22 14.98 0.11
C MET A 75 16.56 16.29 -0.62
N TRP A 76 17.55 16.26 -1.56
CA TRP A 76 18.06 17.43 -2.24
C TRP A 76 17.60 17.59 -3.69
N ALA A 77 17.02 16.53 -4.25
CA ALA A 77 16.54 16.48 -5.63
C ALA A 77 15.00 16.41 -5.73
N SER A 78 14.30 16.55 -4.60
CA SER A 78 12.84 16.51 -4.58
C SER A 78 12.25 17.73 -5.28
N THR A 79 11.20 17.50 -6.08
CA THR A 79 10.44 18.57 -6.73
C THR A 79 8.95 18.38 -6.51
N THR A 80 8.23 19.46 -6.32
CA THR A 80 6.77 19.50 -6.38
C THR A 80 6.33 19.89 -7.78
N ILE A 81 5.39 19.15 -8.34
CA ILE A 81 4.86 19.43 -9.67
C ILE A 81 3.36 19.69 -9.54
N ASN A 82 2.96 20.93 -9.83
CA ASN A 82 1.58 21.36 -9.79
C ASN A 82 1.03 21.43 -11.21
N SER A 83 -0.02 20.66 -11.50
CA SER A 83 -0.75 20.74 -12.74
C SER A 83 -1.89 21.75 -12.60
N SER A 84 -2.01 22.68 -13.55
CA SER A 84 -3.14 23.61 -13.60
C SER A 84 -4.48 22.89 -13.77
N ASN A 85 -4.45 21.64 -14.31
CA ASN A 85 -5.62 20.77 -14.37
C ASN A 85 -5.22 19.27 -14.33
N SER A 86 -5.17 18.71 -13.14
CA SER A 86 -4.81 17.32 -12.89
C SER A 86 -5.76 16.27 -13.48
N ALA A 87 -6.95 16.68 -13.92
CA ALA A 87 -7.88 15.80 -14.63
C ALA A 87 -7.44 15.50 -16.07
N TYR A 88 -6.58 16.32 -16.67
CA TYR A 88 -6.04 16.14 -18.02
C TYR A 88 -4.63 15.59 -18.02
N ALA A 89 -3.76 16.12 -17.16
CA ALA A 89 -2.38 15.64 -17.04
C ALA A 89 -1.86 15.77 -15.62
N THR A 90 -0.97 14.85 -15.26
CA THR A 90 -0.15 14.89 -14.04
C THR A 90 1.29 14.60 -14.41
N ALA A 91 2.24 14.97 -13.55
CA ALA A 91 3.64 14.58 -13.75
C ALA A 91 4.32 14.18 -12.45
N THR A 92 5.35 13.39 -12.56
CA THR A 92 6.24 12.97 -11.47
C THR A 92 7.70 13.16 -11.90
N SER A 93 8.58 13.37 -10.94
CA SER A 93 10.03 13.47 -11.20
C SER A 93 10.78 12.30 -10.56
N LYS A 94 11.87 11.89 -11.20
CA LYS A 94 12.87 10.98 -10.62
C LYS A 94 14.21 11.74 -10.56
N GLY A 95 14.55 12.24 -9.35
CA GLY A 95 15.77 13.03 -9.17
C GLY A 95 15.58 14.52 -9.50
N ASN A 96 16.68 15.21 -9.78
CA ASN A 96 16.66 16.65 -9.97
C ASN A 96 16.06 17.02 -11.34
N VAL A 97 14.95 17.74 -11.31
CA VAL A 97 14.36 18.42 -12.47
C VAL A 97 14.50 19.93 -12.24
N ALA A 98 14.99 20.64 -13.22
CA ALA A 98 15.09 22.10 -13.10
C ALA A 98 13.71 22.73 -12.91
N ALA A 99 13.63 23.74 -12.05
CA ALA A 99 12.42 24.52 -11.88
C ALA A 99 12.00 25.14 -13.22
N ALA A 100 10.80 24.89 -13.67
CA ALA A 100 10.28 25.33 -14.95
C ALA A 100 8.75 25.28 -14.97
N SER A 101 8.16 26.06 -15.85
CA SER A 101 6.76 25.91 -16.24
C SER A 101 6.71 25.22 -17.59
N VAL A 102 6.04 24.08 -17.66
CA VAL A 102 5.91 23.25 -18.87
C VAL A 102 4.50 23.39 -19.43
N ASP A 103 4.39 23.87 -20.66
CA ASP A 103 3.13 23.99 -21.37
C ASP A 103 2.79 22.67 -22.09
N LEU A 104 1.59 22.16 -21.88
CA LEU A 104 1.07 20.94 -22.49
C LEU A 104 -0.21 21.18 -23.25
N LYS A 105 -0.27 20.75 -24.51
CA LYS A 105 -1.48 20.65 -25.31
C LYS A 105 -1.66 19.19 -25.72
N ILE A 106 -2.79 18.58 -25.41
CA ILE A 106 -3.02 17.14 -25.62
C ILE A 106 -4.03 16.97 -26.75
N GLU A 107 -3.56 16.47 -27.89
CA GLU A 107 -4.38 16.20 -29.08
C GLU A 107 -5.12 14.87 -28.93
N GLN A 108 -4.42 13.82 -28.51
CA GLN A 108 -4.92 12.46 -28.43
C GLN A 108 -4.21 11.68 -27.32
N ILE A 109 -4.93 10.82 -26.63
CA ILE A 109 -4.35 9.83 -25.70
C ILE A 109 -4.10 8.51 -26.42
N ALA A 110 -3.16 7.73 -25.91
CA ALA A 110 -2.94 6.38 -26.38
C ALA A 110 -4.06 5.45 -25.92
N THR A 111 -4.51 4.58 -26.83
CA THR A 111 -5.48 3.53 -26.56
C THR A 111 -4.90 2.17 -26.91
N SER A 112 -5.41 1.10 -26.30
CA SER A 112 -4.99 -0.27 -26.61
C SER A 112 -5.66 -0.79 -27.87
N THR A 113 -4.98 -1.66 -28.61
CA THR A 113 -5.56 -2.46 -29.67
C THR A 113 -6.52 -3.47 -29.08
N THR A 114 -7.66 -3.68 -29.74
CA THR A 114 -8.61 -4.72 -29.39
C THR A 114 -8.84 -5.66 -30.57
N ALA A 115 -8.86 -6.96 -30.32
CA ALA A 115 -9.33 -7.95 -31.28
C ALA A 115 -10.62 -8.58 -30.73
N THR A 116 -11.72 -8.41 -31.45
CA THR A 116 -13.05 -8.82 -31.03
C THR A 116 -13.64 -9.80 -32.04
N SER A 117 -14.29 -10.86 -31.57
CA SER A 117 -15.03 -11.77 -32.45
C SER A 117 -15.89 -11.01 -33.46
N ASN A 118 -15.74 -11.26 -34.76
CA ASN A 118 -16.55 -10.60 -35.80
C ASN A 118 -18.01 -11.12 -35.84
N LYS A 119 -18.28 -12.22 -35.10
CA LYS A 119 -19.62 -12.84 -34.97
C LYS A 119 -19.93 -13.10 -33.49
N SER A 120 -21.21 -13.27 -33.18
CA SER A 120 -21.66 -13.74 -31.87
C SER A 120 -21.28 -15.19 -31.68
N LEU A 121 -20.74 -15.55 -30.52
CA LEU A 121 -20.43 -16.94 -30.17
C LEU A 121 -21.63 -17.57 -29.49
N GLY A 122 -22.01 -18.74 -29.87
CA GLY A 122 -23.14 -19.43 -29.28
C GLY A 122 -24.16 -19.92 -30.30
N LEU A 123 -25.36 -20.17 -29.82
CA LEU A 123 -26.47 -20.54 -30.69
C LEU A 123 -26.89 -19.33 -31.50
N VAL A 124 -26.75 -19.45 -32.82
CA VAL A 124 -27.15 -18.44 -33.80
C VAL A 124 -28.07 -19.13 -34.81
N GLY A 125 -29.17 -18.47 -35.13
CA GLY A 125 -30.21 -19.05 -35.94
C GLY A 125 -31.45 -19.42 -35.11
N SER A 126 -32.61 -19.20 -35.69
CA SER A 126 -33.90 -19.40 -35.03
C SER A 126 -34.07 -20.84 -34.51
N ASP A 127 -33.78 -21.81 -35.35
CA ASP A 127 -33.98 -23.24 -35.02
C ASP A 127 -33.06 -23.71 -33.88
N ASP A 128 -31.83 -23.23 -33.82
CA ASP A 128 -30.88 -23.57 -32.78
C ASP A 128 -31.34 -23.05 -31.43
N ILE A 129 -31.81 -21.80 -31.38
CA ILE A 129 -32.29 -21.17 -30.15
C ILE A 129 -33.61 -21.77 -29.70
N GLU A 130 -34.56 -21.98 -30.63
CA GLU A 130 -35.88 -22.54 -30.31
C GLU A 130 -35.80 -23.92 -29.65
N ASN A 131 -34.85 -24.76 -30.08
CA ASN A 131 -34.66 -26.12 -29.56
C ASN A 131 -33.82 -26.16 -28.27
N THR A 132 -33.32 -25.03 -27.82
CA THR A 132 -32.51 -24.95 -26.58
C THR A 132 -33.40 -24.80 -25.35
N LYS A 133 -32.99 -25.39 -24.21
CA LYS A 133 -33.68 -25.18 -22.93
C LYS A 133 -33.66 -23.70 -22.56
N PHE A 134 -34.79 -23.15 -22.16
CA PHE A 134 -34.91 -21.77 -21.73
C PHE A 134 -33.92 -21.43 -20.61
N THR A 135 -33.77 -22.33 -19.65
CA THR A 135 -32.85 -22.14 -18.51
C THR A 135 -31.38 -22.11 -18.89
N SER A 136 -31.02 -22.51 -20.09
CA SER A 136 -29.65 -22.41 -20.62
C SER A 136 -29.36 -21.04 -21.25
N LEU A 137 -30.37 -20.21 -21.51
CA LEU A 137 -30.19 -18.88 -22.07
C LEU A 137 -29.53 -17.88 -21.09
N ALA A 138 -29.11 -16.77 -21.63
CA ALA A 138 -28.45 -15.69 -20.85
C ALA A 138 -27.32 -16.23 -19.98
N ASN A 139 -26.45 -17.06 -20.52
CA ASN A 139 -25.36 -17.72 -19.80
C ASN A 139 -25.83 -18.56 -18.60
N GLY A 140 -26.95 -19.31 -18.76
CA GLY A 140 -27.54 -20.10 -17.68
C GLY A 140 -28.17 -19.27 -16.57
N GLN A 141 -28.40 -17.97 -16.80
CA GLN A 141 -29.03 -17.07 -15.84
C GLN A 141 -30.55 -17.03 -15.94
N ALA A 142 -31.13 -17.52 -17.05
CA ALA A 142 -32.57 -17.60 -17.22
C ALA A 142 -33.18 -18.61 -16.23
N LYS A 143 -34.27 -18.22 -15.56
CA LYS A 143 -34.92 -19.01 -14.52
C LYS A 143 -36.32 -19.40 -14.93
N ALA A 144 -36.66 -20.68 -14.75
CA ALA A 144 -38.02 -21.18 -14.78
C ALA A 144 -38.88 -20.47 -13.72
N GLY A 145 -40.19 -20.53 -13.90
CA GLY A 145 -41.17 -19.89 -13.01
C GLY A 145 -42.24 -19.16 -13.80
N ASP A 146 -43.04 -18.39 -13.08
CA ASP A 146 -44.15 -17.61 -13.65
C ASP A 146 -43.66 -16.22 -14.05
N PHE A 147 -44.11 -15.76 -15.24
CA PHE A 147 -44.02 -14.34 -15.59
C PHE A 147 -45.37 -13.85 -16.14
N SER A 148 -45.60 -12.56 -15.95
CA SER A 148 -46.85 -11.91 -16.34
C SER A 148 -46.64 -11.03 -17.58
N LEU A 149 -47.61 -11.02 -18.48
CA LEU A 149 -47.70 -10.06 -19.56
C LEU A 149 -49.11 -9.46 -19.63
N PHE A 150 -49.22 -8.26 -20.13
CA PHE A 150 -50.49 -7.53 -20.17
C PHE A 150 -50.77 -7.06 -21.60
N VAL A 151 -51.96 -7.43 -22.11
CA VAL A 151 -52.48 -6.89 -23.36
C VAL A 151 -53.67 -6.02 -23.06
N ASP A 152 -53.58 -4.74 -23.38
CA ASP A 152 -54.62 -3.71 -23.10
C ASP A 152 -55.06 -3.69 -21.62
N GLY A 153 -54.09 -3.91 -20.72
CA GLY A 153 -54.29 -3.93 -19.25
C GLY A 153 -54.85 -5.25 -18.72
N LYS A 154 -55.18 -6.23 -19.54
CA LYS A 154 -55.57 -7.57 -19.09
C LYS A 154 -54.32 -8.42 -18.87
N GLU A 155 -54.18 -8.94 -17.63
CA GLU A 155 -53.09 -9.83 -17.26
C GLU A 155 -53.26 -11.24 -17.85
N TYR A 156 -52.14 -11.79 -18.31
CA TYR A 156 -51.95 -13.17 -18.70
C TYR A 156 -50.71 -13.72 -18.01
N LYS A 157 -50.83 -14.89 -17.40
CA LYS A 157 -49.73 -15.55 -16.68
C LYS A 157 -49.19 -16.71 -17.49
N VAL A 158 -47.89 -16.76 -17.66
CA VAL A 158 -47.16 -17.83 -18.36
C VAL A 158 -46.24 -18.53 -17.36
N THR A 159 -46.37 -19.86 -17.31
CA THR A 159 -45.51 -20.69 -16.44
C THR A 159 -44.45 -21.38 -17.28
N ILE A 160 -43.18 -21.11 -17.01
CA ILE A 160 -42.02 -21.74 -17.63
C ILE A 160 -41.53 -22.86 -16.74
N ASP A 161 -41.48 -24.10 -17.24
CA ASP A 161 -40.93 -25.24 -16.55
C ASP A 161 -39.41 -25.34 -16.79
N SER A 162 -38.68 -26.03 -15.92
CA SER A 162 -37.22 -26.17 -15.98
C SER A 162 -36.71 -26.91 -17.24
N GLU A 163 -37.58 -27.73 -17.83
CA GLU A 163 -37.27 -28.53 -18.99
C GLU A 163 -37.77 -27.90 -20.32
N ASP A 164 -38.50 -26.79 -20.22
CA ASP A 164 -39.03 -26.12 -21.41
C ASP A 164 -37.92 -25.65 -22.36
N THR A 165 -38.06 -25.92 -23.60
CA THR A 165 -37.30 -25.28 -24.67
C THR A 165 -37.81 -23.86 -24.90
N VAL A 166 -37.03 -23.02 -25.58
CA VAL A 166 -37.50 -21.69 -26.01
C VAL A 166 -38.77 -21.78 -26.81
N LYS A 167 -38.89 -22.80 -27.67
CA LYS A 167 -40.10 -23.08 -28.45
C LYS A 167 -41.31 -23.39 -27.56
N ASP A 168 -41.13 -24.22 -26.53
CA ASP A 168 -42.21 -24.51 -25.58
C ASP A 168 -42.66 -23.22 -24.87
N VAL A 169 -41.74 -22.33 -24.52
CA VAL A 169 -42.07 -21.01 -23.90
C VAL A 169 -42.83 -20.14 -24.90
N MET A 170 -42.42 -20.11 -26.17
CA MET A 170 -43.13 -19.35 -27.23
C MET A 170 -44.55 -19.89 -27.42
N ASP A 171 -44.72 -21.20 -27.45
CA ASP A 171 -46.04 -21.84 -27.58
C ASP A 171 -46.90 -21.55 -26.36
N LYS A 172 -46.35 -21.63 -25.13
CA LYS A 172 -47.05 -21.28 -23.88
C LYS A 172 -47.48 -19.82 -23.83
N ILE A 173 -46.69 -18.87 -24.36
CA ILE A 173 -47.08 -17.47 -24.51
C ILE A 173 -48.30 -17.35 -25.42
N SER A 174 -48.25 -17.98 -26.58
CA SER A 174 -49.37 -17.97 -27.54
C SER A 174 -50.63 -18.59 -26.92
N ASP A 175 -50.49 -19.75 -26.28
CA ASP A 175 -51.63 -20.48 -25.68
C ASP A 175 -52.25 -19.68 -24.52
N SER A 176 -51.44 -19.17 -23.60
CA SER A 176 -51.92 -18.39 -22.44
C SER A 176 -52.68 -17.14 -22.86
N THR A 177 -52.30 -16.55 -23.99
CA THR A 177 -52.93 -15.34 -24.54
C THR A 177 -54.02 -15.61 -25.58
N ASN A 178 -54.31 -16.89 -25.86
CA ASN A 178 -55.19 -17.32 -26.96
C ASN A 178 -54.78 -16.72 -28.32
N GLY A 179 -53.48 -16.73 -28.61
CA GLY A 179 -52.86 -16.22 -29.82
C GLY A 179 -52.71 -14.70 -29.92
N LYS A 180 -53.12 -13.97 -28.88
CA LYS A 180 -53.03 -12.49 -28.90
C LYS A 180 -51.60 -11.96 -28.75
N VAL A 181 -50.69 -12.74 -28.20
CA VAL A 181 -49.25 -12.47 -28.21
C VAL A 181 -48.54 -13.65 -28.82
N GLN A 182 -47.68 -13.39 -29.77
CA GLN A 182 -46.84 -14.40 -30.37
C GLN A 182 -45.38 -14.01 -30.19
N ALA A 183 -44.56 -15.01 -29.97
CA ALA A 183 -43.12 -14.88 -29.84
C ALA A 183 -42.45 -15.37 -31.13
N SER A 184 -41.29 -14.80 -31.44
CA SER A 184 -40.44 -15.24 -32.54
C SER A 184 -38.97 -15.08 -32.20
N VAL A 185 -38.13 -15.88 -32.84
CA VAL A 185 -36.66 -15.73 -32.80
C VAL A 185 -36.20 -15.45 -34.23
N SER A 186 -35.42 -14.38 -34.41
CA SER A 186 -34.84 -14.06 -35.73
C SER A 186 -33.60 -14.91 -35.98
N ASP A 187 -33.19 -15.00 -37.26
CA ASP A 187 -31.96 -15.70 -37.69
C ASP A 187 -30.69 -15.11 -37.00
N ASP A 188 -30.72 -13.82 -36.65
CA ASP A 188 -29.67 -13.15 -35.89
C ASP A 188 -29.74 -13.43 -34.37
N GLY A 189 -30.68 -14.27 -33.92
CA GLY A 189 -30.82 -14.71 -32.55
C GLY A 189 -31.56 -13.76 -31.62
N TYR A 190 -32.28 -12.75 -32.12
CA TYR A 190 -33.08 -11.84 -31.29
C TYR A 190 -34.45 -12.44 -31.00
N PHE A 191 -34.85 -12.37 -29.75
CA PHE A 191 -36.20 -12.78 -29.32
C PHE A 191 -37.16 -11.59 -29.41
N SER A 192 -38.36 -11.80 -30.00
CA SER A 192 -39.38 -10.78 -30.14
C SER A 192 -40.73 -11.26 -29.63
N LEU A 193 -41.52 -10.32 -29.12
CA LEU A 193 -42.93 -10.51 -28.72
C LEU A 193 -43.77 -9.42 -29.39
N ASP A 194 -44.79 -9.82 -30.08
CA ASP A 194 -45.75 -8.91 -30.74
C ASP A 194 -47.20 -9.30 -30.43
N THR A 195 -48.08 -8.28 -30.38
CA THR A 195 -49.52 -8.51 -30.28
C THR A 195 -50.16 -8.76 -31.64
N TYR A 196 -51.10 -9.67 -31.64
CA TYR A 196 -51.82 -10.11 -32.85
C TYR A 196 -53.32 -10.01 -32.65
N LYS A 197 -54.03 -9.78 -33.76
CA LYS A 197 -55.48 -9.89 -33.87
C LYS A 197 -55.86 -10.84 -34.97
N LYS A 198 -56.98 -11.54 -34.75
CA LYS A 198 -57.52 -12.49 -35.72
C LYS A 198 -58.48 -11.76 -36.65
N GLY A 199 -58.19 -11.76 -37.94
CA GLY A 199 -59.06 -11.19 -38.95
C GLY A 199 -60.34 -12.03 -39.20
N GLU A 200 -61.30 -11.50 -39.94
CA GLU A 200 -62.54 -12.19 -40.29
C GLU A 200 -62.29 -13.45 -41.13
N ASN A 201 -61.22 -13.51 -41.89
CA ASN A 201 -60.77 -14.69 -42.66
C ASN A 201 -60.08 -15.74 -41.80
N GLY A 202 -59.90 -15.49 -40.48
CA GLY A 202 -59.25 -16.39 -39.57
C GLY A 202 -57.72 -16.25 -39.48
N GLU A 203 -57.11 -15.39 -40.27
CA GLU A 203 -55.65 -15.12 -40.25
C GLU A 203 -55.24 -14.21 -39.11
N TRP A 204 -54.06 -14.43 -38.54
CA TRP A 204 -53.48 -13.60 -37.52
C TRP A 204 -52.61 -12.52 -38.16
N THR A 205 -52.82 -11.27 -37.79
CA THR A 205 -52.03 -10.09 -38.19
C THR A 205 -51.58 -9.32 -36.98
N VAL A 206 -50.42 -8.64 -37.05
CA VAL A 206 -49.92 -7.79 -35.97
C VAL A 206 -50.98 -6.73 -35.63
N ASP A 207 -51.29 -6.56 -34.35
CA ASP A 207 -52.20 -5.51 -33.86
C ASP A 207 -51.40 -4.32 -33.31
N GLU A 208 -51.04 -3.40 -34.20
CA GLU A 208 -50.26 -2.18 -33.86
C GLU A 208 -50.95 -1.25 -32.87
N ASN A 209 -52.29 -1.41 -32.65
CA ASN A 209 -53.06 -0.57 -31.72
C ASN A 209 -53.11 -1.15 -30.31
N ALA A 210 -52.79 -2.41 -30.11
CA ALA A 210 -52.76 -3.01 -28.78
C ALA A 210 -51.57 -2.51 -27.95
N LYS A 211 -51.74 -2.55 -26.64
CA LYS A 211 -50.66 -2.18 -25.68
C LYS A 211 -50.13 -3.43 -25.00
N LEU A 212 -48.89 -3.75 -25.25
CA LEU A 212 -48.17 -4.82 -24.58
C LEU A 212 -47.34 -4.25 -23.43
N SER A 213 -47.38 -4.87 -22.26
CA SER A 213 -46.43 -4.64 -21.18
C SER A 213 -46.03 -5.94 -20.49
N LEU A 214 -44.82 -6.01 -20.00
CA LEU A 214 -44.19 -7.23 -19.50
C LEU A 214 -43.77 -7.07 -18.04
N GLY A 215 -43.98 -8.13 -17.25
CA GLY A 215 -43.45 -8.30 -15.92
C GLY A 215 -44.21 -7.62 -14.81
N THR A 216 -44.23 -8.28 -13.64
CA THR A 216 -44.69 -7.74 -12.36
C THR A 216 -43.66 -8.05 -11.27
N SER A 217 -43.80 -7.38 -10.11
CA SER A 217 -42.96 -7.68 -8.94
C SER A 217 -43.23 -9.06 -8.32
N SER A 218 -44.31 -9.72 -8.71
CA SER A 218 -44.69 -11.07 -8.24
C SER A 218 -44.19 -12.20 -9.15
N ASP A 219 -43.56 -11.87 -10.27
CA ASP A 219 -43.01 -12.88 -11.17
C ASP A 219 -41.86 -13.66 -10.52
N THR A 220 -41.87 -14.95 -10.68
CA THR A 220 -40.84 -15.87 -10.14
C THR A 220 -39.81 -16.24 -11.21
N SER A 221 -40.19 -16.16 -12.50
CA SER A 221 -39.24 -16.22 -13.61
C SER A 221 -38.59 -14.84 -13.83
N ASN A 222 -37.34 -14.83 -14.25
CA ASN A 222 -36.64 -13.61 -14.67
C ASN A 222 -36.67 -13.39 -16.18
N PHE A 223 -37.68 -13.93 -16.89
CA PHE A 223 -37.82 -13.91 -18.35
C PHE A 223 -37.44 -12.54 -18.97
N VAL A 224 -38.07 -11.46 -18.49
CA VAL A 224 -37.86 -10.10 -19.02
C VAL A 224 -36.41 -9.64 -18.87
N SER A 225 -35.82 -9.85 -17.71
CA SER A 225 -34.46 -9.41 -17.42
C SER A 225 -33.39 -10.33 -18.02
N ALA A 226 -33.63 -11.64 -18.06
CA ALA A 226 -32.71 -12.62 -18.65
C ALA A 226 -32.57 -12.43 -20.16
N LEU A 227 -33.70 -12.22 -20.86
CA LEU A 227 -33.72 -11.97 -22.29
C LEU A 227 -33.51 -10.51 -22.68
N LYS A 228 -33.33 -9.59 -21.67
CA LYS A 228 -33.18 -8.15 -21.95
C LYS A 228 -34.28 -7.57 -22.83
N MET A 229 -35.55 -7.92 -22.53
CA MET A 229 -36.73 -7.50 -23.28
C MET A 229 -37.05 -6.01 -23.02
N ASN A 230 -36.13 -5.13 -23.41
CA ASN A 230 -36.20 -3.70 -23.09
C ASN A 230 -36.53 -2.82 -24.30
N ASP A 231 -36.28 -3.30 -25.51
CA ASP A 231 -36.53 -2.55 -26.73
C ASP A 231 -38.01 -2.66 -27.12
N LYS A 232 -38.73 -1.55 -27.00
CA LYS A 232 -40.12 -1.46 -27.38
C LYS A 232 -40.27 -1.32 -28.90
N VAL A 233 -41.11 -2.16 -29.49
CA VAL A 233 -41.55 -2.02 -30.87
C VAL A 233 -42.92 -1.40 -30.88
N GLY A 234 -42.98 -0.09 -31.02
CA GLY A 234 -44.24 0.68 -30.89
C GLY A 234 -44.89 0.53 -29.51
N THR A 235 -46.21 0.35 -29.47
CA THR A 235 -46.98 0.03 -28.25
C THR A 235 -47.28 -1.46 -28.14
N HIS A 236 -47.10 -2.21 -29.21
CA HIS A 236 -47.58 -3.59 -29.44
C HIS A 236 -46.53 -4.65 -29.26
N GLY A 237 -45.24 -4.31 -29.19
CA GLY A 237 -44.18 -5.30 -29.16
C GLY A 237 -43.00 -4.98 -28.26
N TYR A 238 -42.18 -6.00 -28.07
CA TYR A 238 -40.87 -5.94 -27.43
C TYR A 238 -39.87 -6.81 -28.20
N LYS A 239 -38.63 -6.33 -28.21
CA LYS A 239 -37.49 -7.08 -28.75
C LYS A 239 -36.40 -7.19 -27.70
N SER A 240 -35.66 -8.27 -27.66
CA SER A 240 -34.46 -8.37 -26.83
C SER A 240 -33.42 -7.38 -27.32
N ALA A 241 -32.75 -6.71 -26.39
CA ALA A 241 -31.69 -5.73 -26.70
C ALA A 241 -30.45 -6.40 -27.36
N TYR A 242 -30.30 -7.71 -27.15
CA TYR A 242 -29.19 -8.51 -27.66
C TYR A 242 -29.69 -9.85 -28.15
N ALA A 243 -28.88 -10.51 -29.02
CA ALA A 243 -29.12 -11.90 -29.40
C ALA A 243 -29.09 -12.79 -28.13
N VAL A 244 -30.11 -13.65 -27.98
CA VAL A 244 -30.15 -14.64 -26.91
C VAL A 244 -29.25 -15.82 -27.24
N SER A 245 -28.48 -16.29 -26.24
CA SER A 245 -27.55 -17.38 -26.42
C SER A 245 -27.46 -18.26 -25.18
N THR A 246 -26.88 -19.42 -25.34
CA THR A 246 -26.52 -20.33 -24.27
C THR A 246 -25.19 -19.91 -23.61
N MET A 247 -24.93 -20.46 -22.43
CA MET A 247 -23.67 -20.28 -21.74
C MET A 247 -22.54 -21.06 -22.41
N LEU A 248 -21.56 -20.35 -22.99
CA LEU A 248 -20.40 -20.98 -23.65
C LEU A 248 -19.15 -21.01 -22.76
N THR A 249 -19.05 -20.13 -21.79
CA THR A 249 -17.82 -19.89 -21.04
C THR A 249 -17.33 -21.09 -20.22
N ASN A 250 -18.23 -22.01 -19.86
CA ASN A 250 -17.89 -23.22 -19.08
C ASN A 250 -18.05 -24.51 -19.92
N ALA A 251 -18.44 -24.41 -21.19
CA ALA A 251 -18.57 -25.55 -22.04
C ALA A 251 -17.23 -25.99 -22.60
N ALA A 252 -17.04 -27.30 -22.80
CA ALA A 252 -15.87 -27.84 -23.48
C ALA A 252 -15.87 -27.44 -24.96
N MET A 253 -14.70 -27.17 -25.55
CA MET A 253 -14.54 -26.68 -26.92
C MET A 253 -15.21 -27.56 -28.00
N ALA A 254 -15.21 -28.85 -27.80
CA ALA A 254 -15.75 -29.83 -28.79
C ALA A 254 -17.11 -30.41 -28.37
N SER A 255 -17.88 -29.72 -27.52
CA SER A 255 -19.21 -30.17 -27.11
C SER A 255 -20.27 -29.77 -28.12
N ASP A 256 -21.08 -30.73 -28.57
CA ASP A 256 -22.15 -30.49 -29.56
C ASP A 256 -23.36 -29.76 -28.98
N GLU A 257 -23.56 -29.82 -27.65
CA GLU A 257 -24.79 -29.30 -27.03
C GLU A 257 -24.62 -27.92 -26.36
N SER A 258 -23.42 -27.55 -25.93
CA SER A 258 -23.19 -26.31 -25.16
C SER A 258 -21.80 -25.69 -25.39
N GLY A 259 -20.99 -26.26 -26.25
CA GLY A 259 -19.66 -25.76 -26.61
C GLY A 259 -19.64 -24.85 -27.83
N LEU A 260 -18.42 -24.44 -28.21
CA LEU A 260 -18.20 -23.72 -29.46
C LEU A 260 -18.40 -24.68 -30.63
N ARG A 261 -19.50 -24.53 -31.36
CA ARG A 261 -19.81 -25.40 -32.49
C ARG A 261 -18.78 -25.23 -33.61
N GLY A 262 -18.36 -26.38 -34.17
CA GLY A 262 -17.44 -26.44 -35.32
C GLY A 262 -15.96 -26.37 -34.94
N VAL A 263 -15.59 -26.34 -33.66
CA VAL A 263 -14.19 -26.50 -33.28
C VAL A 263 -13.73 -27.93 -33.58
N LYS A 264 -12.64 -28.04 -34.32
CA LYS A 264 -12.00 -29.31 -34.70
C LYS A 264 -10.55 -29.28 -34.25
N PHE A 265 -10.04 -30.49 -33.95
CA PHE A 265 -8.63 -30.72 -33.68
C PHE A 265 -8.11 -31.74 -34.72
N PHE A 266 -6.98 -31.44 -35.35
CA PHE A 266 -6.41 -32.25 -36.40
C PHE A 266 -4.89 -32.27 -36.36
N ASN A 267 -4.32 -33.39 -36.80
CA ASN A 267 -2.89 -33.57 -37.01
C ASN A 267 -2.43 -32.91 -38.31
N GLU A 268 -1.12 -32.82 -38.55
CA GLU A 268 -0.56 -32.26 -39.81
C GLU A 268 -1.02 -33.01 -41.06
N ASP A 269 -1.37 -34.30 -40.94
CA ASP A 269 -1.89 -35.11 -42.03
C ASP A 269 -3.42 -34.96 -42.25
N GLY A 270 -4.07 -34.07 -41.47
CA GLY A 270 -5.51 -33.83 -41.51
C GLY A 270 -6.35 -34.87 -40.77
N SER A 271 -5.74 -35.86 -40.09
CA SER A 271 -6.46 -36.80 -39.25
C SER A 271 -6.88 -36.15 -37.94
N GLU A 272 -7.91 -36.70 -37.25
CA GLU A 272 -8.41 -36.17 -35.98
C GLU A 272 -7.35 -36.22 -34.87
N ALA A 273 -7.21 -35.11 -34.12
CA ALA A 273 -6.30 -34.99 -32.97
C ALA A 273 -7.08 -34.76 -31.67
N GLU A 274 -6.40 -34.92 -30.55
CA GLU A 274 -6.96 -34.65 -29.20
C GLU A 274 -6.70 -33.21 -28.73
N SER A 275 -5.76 -32.51 -29.34
CA SER A 275 -5.37 -31.16 -28.98
C SER A 275 -4.83 -30.37 -30.16
N GLY A 276 -4.89 -29.05 -30.04
CA GLY A 276 -4.28 -28.11 -30.96
C GLY A 276 -3.65 -26.95 -30.17
N LYS A 277 -3.20 -25.94 -30.88
CA LYS A 277 -2.51 -24.82 -30.33
C LYS A 277 -2.95 -23.50 -30.96
N ILE A 278 -3.21 -22.48 -30.17
CA ILE A 278 -3.32 -21.10 -30.63
C ILE A 278 -2.10 -20.32 -30.17
N THR A 279 -1.65 -19.40 -30.98
CA THR A 279 -0.50 -18.54 -30.69
C THR A 279 -0.96 -17.09 -30.70
N ILE A 280 -0.71 -16.38 -29.61
CA ILE A 280 -1.05 -14.95 -29.42
C ILE A 280 0.25 -14.20 -29.12
N ASN A 281 0.59 -13.24 -29.97
CA ASN A 281 1.85 -12.46 -29.86
C ASN A 281 3.10 -13.34 -29.69
N GLY A 282 3.13 -14.52 -30.35
CA GLY A 282 4.23 -15.47 -30.27
C GLY A 282 4.22 -16.40 -29.04
N VAL A 283 3.21 -16.30 -28.20
CA VAL A 283 3.02 -17.20 -27.04
C VAL A 283 1.99 -18.28 -27.38
N ASP A 284 2.38 -19.54 -27.17
CA ASP A 284 1.58 -20.71 -27.47
C ASP A 284 0.67 -21.12 -26.31
N PHE A 285 -0.61 -21.35 -26.62
CA PHE A 285 -1.61 -21.88 -25.69
C PHE A 285 -2.14 -23.21 -26.22
N THR A 286 -1.80 -24.30 -25.53
CA THR A 286 -2.32 -25.63 -25.85
C THR A 286 -3.76 -25.76 -25.35
N ILE A 287 -4.64 -26.23 -26.24
CA ILE A 287 -6.06 -26.48 -26.02
C ILE A 287 -6.42 -27.89 -26.46
N ASN A 288 -7.44 -28.46 -25.87
CA ASN A 288 -7.96 -29.78 -26.19
C ASN A 288 -9.49 -29.80 -26.14
N LYS A 289 -10.08 -30.95 -26.50
CA LYS A 289 -11.55 -31.12 -26.52
C LYS A 289 -12.24 -30.81 -25.19
N THR A 290 -11.54 -30.91 -24.04
CA THR A 290 -12.10 -30.66 -22.72
C THR A 290 -11.82 -29.24 -22.21
N THR A 291 -10.98 -28.44 -22.87
CA THR A 291 -10.70 -27.05 -22.49
C THR A 291 -11.97 -26.22 -22.70
N SER A 292 -12.36 -25.47 -21.66
CA SER A 292 -13.48 -24.52 -21.76
C SER A 292 -12.99 -23.13 -22.20
N LEU A 293 -13.90 -22.29 -22.68
CA LEU A 293 -13.59 -20.90 -23.04
C LEU A 293 -13.09 -20.12 -21.83
N ASN A 294 -13.67 -20.33 -20.64
CA ASN A 294 -13.21 -19.72 -19.39
C ASN A 294 -11.80 -20.16 -19.01
N GLU A 295 -11.47 -21.43 -19.23
CA GLU A 295 -10.13 -21.95 -18.99
C GLU A 295 -9.13 -21.32 -19.98
N LEU A 296 -9.49 -21.19 -21.24
CA LEU A 296 -8.66 -20.50 -22.25
C LEU A 296 -8.43 -19.03 -21.86
N ILE A 297 -9.49 -18.31 -21.51
CA ILE A 297 -9.39 -16.92 -21.01
C ILE A 297 -8.46 -16.84 -19.80
N SER A 298 -8.60 -17.78 -18.87
CA SER A 298 -7.73 -17.82 -17.67
C SER A 298 -6.26 -18.10 -18.01
N LYS A 299 -6.00 -19.00 -18.97
CA LYS A 299 -4.63 -19.29 -19.45
C LYS A 299 -4.00 -18.08 -20.13
N ILE A 300 -4.76 -17.35 -20.96
CA ILE A 300 -4.29 -16.14 -21.63
C ILE A 300 -3.97 -15.07 -20.57
N ASN A 301 -4.91 -14.78 -19.68
CA ASN A 301 -4.75 -13.74 -18.65
C ASN A 301 -3.67 -14.08 -17.61
N GLY A 302 -3.37 -15.35 -17.42
CA GLY A 302 -2.31 -15.82 -16.54
C GLY A 302 -0.90 -15.74 -17.13
N ASN A 303 -0.77 -15.40 -18.42
CA ASN A 303 0.51 -15.32 -19.12
C ASN A 303 0.80 -13.88 -19.57
N SER A 304 1.68 -13.20 -18.84
CA SER A 304 2.08 -11.80 -19.13
C SER A 304 2.82 -11.63 -20.45
N ASP A 305 3.49 -12.68 -20.95
CA ASP A 305 4.31 -12.59 -22.15
C ASP A 305 3.45 -12.49 -23.42
N ALA A 306 2.20 -12.96 -23.36
CA ALA A 306 1.24 -12.77 -24.43
C ALA A 306 0.81 -11.31 -24.64
N ASN A 307 1.03 -10.48 -23.63
CA ASN A 307 0.77 -9.03 -23.63
C ASN A 307 -0.67 -8.66 -24.06
N VAL A 308 -1.65 -9.52 -23.71
CA VAL A 308 -3.09 -9.31 -23.92
C VAL A 308 -3.89 -9.71 -22.69
N GLN A 309 -5.07 -9.08 -22.56
CA GLN A 309 -6.12 -9.48 -21.63
C GLN A 309 -7.30 -10.00 -22.43
N ALA A 310 -7.74 -11.23 -22.13
CA ALA A 310 -8.91 -11.83 -22.74
C ALA A 310 -10.15 -11.63 -21.86
N SER A 311 -11.28 -11.32 -22.45
CA SER A 311 -12.57 -11.22 -21.78
C SER A 311 -13.69 -11.70 -22.69
N PHE A 312 -14.80 -12.16 -22.09
CA PHE A 312 -16.01 -12.54 -22.83
C PHE A 312 -17.12 -11.54 -22.48
N ASP A 313 -17.63 -10.87 -23.52
CA ASP A 313 -18.79 -9.99 -23.37
C ASP A 313 -20.07 -10.82 -23.51
N SER A 314 -20.73 -11.04 -22.40
CA SER A 314 -21.98 -11.81 -22.35
C SER A 314 -23.19 -11.08 -22.93
N LEU A 315 -23.09 -9.79 -23.25
CA LEU A 315 -24.17 -9.04 -23.89
C LEU A 315 -24.18 -9.26 -25.41
N THR A 316 -22.99 -9.21 -25.99
CA THR A 316 -22.80 -9.41 -27.44
C THR A 316 -22.36 -10.83 -27.78
N ASN A 317 -22.08 -11.67 -26.78
CA ASN A 317 -21.51 -13.02 -26.91
C ASN A 317 -20.22 -13.03 -27.73
N LYS A 318 -19.32 -12.11 -27.46
CA LYS A 318 -18.06 -11.98 -28.20
C LYS A 318 -16.86 -12.17 -27.28
N LEU A 319 -15.83 -12.83 -27.75
CA LEU A 319 -14.51 -12.82 -27.14
C LEU A 319 -13.81 -11.52 -27.54
N ILE A 320 -13.20 -10.89 -26.57
CA ILE A 320 -12.43 -9.66 -26.75
C ILE A 320 -11.02 -9.91 -26.21
N LEU A 321 -10.02 -9.67 -27.03
CA LEU A 321 -8.62 -9.61 -26.65
C LEU A 321 -8.22 -8.14 -26.66
N THR A 322 -7.70 -7.62 -25.55
CA THR A 322 -7.23 -6.24 -25.43
C THR A 322 -5.73 -6.26 -25.18
N SER A 323 -4.95 -5.54 -25.98
CA SER A 323 -3.52 -5.38 -25.73
C SER A 323 -3.28 -4.75 -24.36
N SER A 324 -2.36 -5.30 -23.60
CA SER A 324 -1.94 -4.75 -22.31
C SER A 324 -1.15 -3.45 -22.48
N GLU A 325 -0.57 -3.24 -23.65
CA GLU A 325 0.11 -2.01 -24.03
C GLU A 325 -0.82 -1.14 -24.88
N THR A 326 -0.71 0.17 -24.68
CA THR A 326 -1.36 1.15 -25.53
C THR A 326 -0.51 1.44 -26.77
N GLY A 327 -1.10 2.14 -27.74
CA GLY A 327 -0.44 2.51 -28.98
C GLY A 327 -0.89 1.65 -30.16
N GLU A 328 -0.38 2.00 -31.33
CA GLU A 328 -0.71 1.37 -32.60
C GLU A 328 0.07 0.04 -32.78
N ASN A 329 -0.26 -0.94 -31.95
CA ASN A 329 0.36 -2.26 -31.93
C ASN A 329 -0.64 -3.32 -32.40
N ASN A 330 -0.23 -4.23 -33.29
CA ASN A 330 -1.06 -5.36 -33.73
C ASN A 330 -1.07 -6.46 -32.65
N ILE A 331 -2.24 -7.12 -32.48
CA ILE A 331 -2.32 -8.42 -31.83
C ILE A 331 -2.14 -9.49 -32.92
N SER A 332 -1.02 -10.22 -32.83
CA SER A 332 -0.74 -11.32 -33.77
C SER A 332 -1.44 -12.59 -33.33
N LEU A 333 -2.21 -13.21 -34.21
CA LEU A 333 -2.98 -14.44 -33.98
C LEU A 333 -2.62 -15.48 -35.02
N SER A 334 -2.39 -16.72 -34.61
CA SER A 334 -2.26 -17.88 -35.51
C SER A 334 -2.64 -19.16 -34.75
N GLU A 335 -2.97 -20.23 -35.50
CA GLU A 335 -3.31 -21.52 -34.90
C GLU A 335 -2.66 -22.70 -35.64
N THR A 336 -2.50 -23.80 -34.90
CA THR A 336 -1.94 -25.04 -35.45
C THR A 336 -2.68 -26.26 -34.88
N GLY A 337 -3.14 -27.15 -35.75
CA GLY A 337 -3.86 -28.35 -35.33
C GLY A 337 -5.25 -28.10 -34.76
N THR A 338 -5.80 -26.92 -34.99
CA THR A 338 -7.17 -26.54 -34.61
C THR A 338 -7.69 -25.45 -35.55
N ASN A 339 -9.01 -25.23 -35.59
CA ASN A 339 -9.66 -24.09 -36.24
C ASN A 339 -10.36 -23.17 -35.24
N LEU A 340 -9.87 -23.12 -33.98
CA LEU A 340 -10.55 -22.40 -32.91
C LEU A 340 -10.62 -20.88 -33.16
N LEU A 341 -9.53 -20.24 -33.62
CA LEU A 341 -9.54 -18.80 -33.90
C LEU A 341 -10.56 -18.42 -34.98
N ASN A 342 -10.70 -19.27 -36.00
CA ASN A 342 -11.72 -19.10 -37.03
C ASN A 342 -13.14 -19.28 -36.44
N VAL A 343 -13.37 -20.30 -35.62
CA VAL A 343 -14.66 -20.50 -34.94
C VAL A 343 -14.96 -19.34 -33.99
N LEU A 344 -13.96 -18.80 -33.30
CA LEU A 344 -14.09 -17.61 -32.45
C LEU A 344 -14.33 -16.31 -33.27
N GLY A 345 -14.24 -16.37 -34.60
CA GLY A 345 -14.42 -15.20 -35.44
C GLY A 345 -13.31 -14.14 -35.28
N LEU A 346 -12.12 -14.57 -34.90
CA LEU A 346 -10.92 -13.74 -34.81
C LEU A 346 -10.09 -13.83 -36.09
N THR A 347 -10.15 -14.98 -36.78
CA THR A 347 -9.49 -15.23 -38.06
C THR A 347 -10.52 -15.70 -39.10
N GLU A 348 -10.17 -15.62 -40.37
CA GLU A 348 -10.94 -16.16 -41.52
C GLU A 348 -9.97 -16.73 -42.54
N VAL A 349 -10.45 -17.65 -43.37
CA VAL A 349 -9.67 -18.20 -44.49
C VAL A 349 -9.95 -17.35 -45.71
N ASN A 350 -8.91 -16.75 -46.30
CA ASN A 350 -9.02 -15.93 -47.49
C ASN A 350 -9.25 -16.78 -48.77
N SER A 351 -9.40 -16.13 -49.92
CA SER A 351 -9.59 -16.78 -51.22
C SER A 351 -8.42 -17.68 -51.65
N ASP A 352 -7.23 -17.45 -51.11
CA ASP A 352 -6.01 -18.18 -51.43
C ASP A 352 -5.79 -19.39 -50.51
N GLY A 353 -6.67 -19.55 -49.49
CA GLY A 353 -6.63 -20.64 -48.53
C GLY A 353 -5.79 -20.32 -47.28
N ASP A 354 -5.29 -19.10 -47.16
CA ASP A 354 -4.49 -18.67 -46.00
C ASP A 354 -5.39 -18.19 -44.87
N GLU A 355 -4.99 -18.48 -43.61
CA GLU A 355 -5.62 -17.93 -42.43
C GLU A 355 -5.15 -16.49 -42.23
N VAL A 356 -6.09 -15.55 -42.15
CA VAL A 356 -5.87 -14.12 -41.98
C VAL A 356 -6.76 -13.59 -40.84
N LEU A 357 -6.46 -12.42 -40.32
CA LEU A 357 -7.36 -11.76 -39.37
C LEU A 357 -8.74 -11.54 -40.01
N ALA A 358 -9.79 -11.90 -39.30
CA ALA A 358 -11.15 -11.70 -39.79
C ALA A 358 -11.46 -10.23 -40.01
N SER A 359 -12.17 -9.92 -41.09
CA SER A 359 -12.51 -8.53 -41.43
C SER A 359 -13.24 -7.83 -40.26
N GLY A 360 -12.73 -6.70 -39.82
CA GLY A 360 -13.29 -5.92 -38.72
C GLY A 360 -13.12 -6.53 -37.33
N SER A 361 -12.37 -7.65 -37.19
CA SER A 361 -12.11 -8.25 -35.88
C SER A 361 -11.11 -7.44 -35.03
N GLN A 362 -10.20 -6.69 -35.64
CA GLN A 362 -9.19 -5.92 -34.92
C GLN A 362 -9.36 -4.42 -35.16
N GLU A 363 -9.44 -3.68 -34.05
CA GLU A 363 -9.34 -2.23 -34.02
C GLU A 363 -7.98 -1.85 -33.40
N LEU A 364 -7.15 -1.18 -34.20
CA LEU A 364 -5.83 -0.75 -33.75
C LEU A 364 -5.95 0.32 -32.68
N GLY A 365 -5.13 0.21 -31.67
CA GLY A 365 -4.93 1.27 -30.70
C GLY A 365 -4.37 2.54 -31.36
N LYS A 366 -4.37 3.61 -30.60
CA LYS A 366 -3.86 4.92 -31.06
C LYS A 366 -2.65 5.30 -30.23
N ASN A 367 -1.70 6.01 -30.84
CA ASN A 367 -0.60 6.63 -30.11
C ASN A 367 -1.09 7.91 -29.41
N ALA A 368 -0.52 8.24 -28.26
CA ALA A 368 -0.69 9.56 -27.67
C ALA A 368 -0.01 10.62 -28.55
N ILE A 369 -0.67 11.74 -28.74
CA ILE A 369 -0.16 12.91 -29.47
C ILE A 369 -0.34 14.12 -28.57
N LEU A 370 0.76 14.77 -28.22
CA LEU A 370 0.75 15.97 -27.39
C LEU A 370 1.86 16.93 -27.83
N TYR A 371 1.76 18.16 -27.36
CA TYR A 371 2.79 19.19 -27.57
C TYR A 371 3.33 19.59 -26.18
N VAL A 372 4.65 19.47 -26.03
CA VAL A 372 5.39 19.87 -24.83
C VAL A 372 6.21 21.12 -25.18
N ASN A 373 5.88 22.23 -24.59
CA ASN A 373 6.47 23.54 -24.93
C ASN A 373 6.46 23.82 -26.45
N GLY A 374 5.35 23.46 -27.12
CA GLY A 374 5.17 23.62 -28.56
C GLY A 374 5.82 22.54 -29.44
N ASN A 375 6.59 21.62 -28.88
CA ASN A 375 7.20 20.51 -29.61
C ASN A 375 6.27 19.30 -29.64
N LYS A 376 5.96 18.78 -30.84
CA LYS A 376 5.10 17.60 -31.01
C LYS A 376 5.81 16.35 -30.50
N VAL A 377 5.13 15.61 -29.63
CA VAL A 377 5.56 14.33 -29.08
C VAL A 377 4.51 13.27 -29.44
N ILE A 378 4.99 12.14 -29.97
CA ILE A 378 4.16 10.95 -30.25
C ILE A 378 4.69 9.82 -29.36
N SER A 379 3.79 9.15 -28.63
CA SER A 379 4.16 8.07 -27.72
C SER A 379 3.15 6.94 -27.81
N THR A 380 3.61 5.71 -27.75
CA THR A 380 2.74 4.54 -27.62
C THR A 380 2.09 4.44 -26.23
N SER A 381 2.57 5.21 -25.24
CA SER A 381 2.10 5.22 -23.86
C SER A 381 1.49 6.57 -23.49
N ASN A 382 0.51 6.54 -22.57
CA ASN A 382 0.00 7.75 -21.92
C ASN A 382 0.95 8.30 -20.85
N THR A 383 2.03 7.57 -20.52
CA THR A 383 3.10 8.04 -19.66
C THR A 383 4.33 8.35 -20.51
N ILE A 384 4.61 9.63 -20.69
CA ILE A 384 5.67 10.18 -21.51
C ILE A 384 6.90 10.40 -20.64
N THR A 385 7.97 9.67 -20.90
CA THR A 385 9.22 9.75 -20.13
C THR A 385 10.07 10.96 -20.56
N GLY A 386 11.11 11.26 -19.79
CA GLY A 386 12.02 12.35 -20.07
C GLY A 386 12.72 12.26 -21.43
N GLU A 387 12.99 11.06 -21.93
CA GLU A 387 13.56 10.83 -23.26
C GLU A 387 12.61 11.29 -24.37
N SER A 388 11.31 11.00 -24.21
CA SER A 388 10.28 11.37 -25.20
C SER A 388 9.84 12.83 -25.08
N SER A 389 9.76 13.37 -23.85
CA SER A 389 9.34 14.76 -23.62
C SER A 389 10.44 15.80 -23.82
N GLY A 390 11.71 15.38 -23.87
CA GLY A 390 12.89 16.26 -23.91
C GLY A 390 13.21 16.91 -22.55
N ILE A 391 12.55 16.53 -21.47
CA ILE A 391 12.79 17.02 -20.10
C ILE A 391 13.27 15.87 -19.24
N SER A 392 14.58 15.78 -19.05
CA SER A 392 15.21 14.69 -18.29
C SER A 392 14.59 14.54 -16.89
N ASN A 393 14.43 13.29 -16.44
CA ASN A 393 13.87 12.92 -15.14
C ASN A 393 12.38 13.29 -14.91
N LEU A 394 11.69 13.87 -15.88
CA LEU A 394 10.27 14.16 -15.82
C LEU A 394 9.48 13.04 -16.49
N SER A 395 8.42 12.57 -15.83
CA SER A 395 7.43 11.64 -16.39
C SER A 395 6.07 12.32 -16.38
N ILE A 396 5.48 12.53 -17.56
CA ILE A 396 4.19 13.17 -17.75
C ILE A 396 3.16 12.11 -18.06
N THR A 397 2.07 12.04 -17.30
CA THR A 397 0.94 11.15 -17.56
C THR A 397 -0.25 11.96 -18.07
N VAL A 398 -0.65 11.71 -19.31
CA VAL A 398 -1.83 12.30 -19.93
C VAL A 398 -3.04 11.40 -19.72
N LYS A 399 -4.22 12.00 -19.45
CA LYS A 399 -5.44 11.27 -19.06
C LYS A 399 -6.59 11.46 -20.05
N LYS A 400 -6.66 12.60 -20.68
CA LYS A 400 -7.64 12.92 -21.73
C LYS A 400 -7.16 14.08 -22.60
N PRO A 401 -7.67 14.19 -23.85
CA PRO A 401 -7.37 15.32 -24.71
C PRO A 401 -7.84 16.64 -24.10
N THR A 402 -7.17 17.75 -24.43
CA THR A 402 -7.65 19.11 -24.13
C THR A 402 -8.98 19.32 -24.83
N SER A 403 -9.96 19.86 -24.10
CA SER A 403 -11.38 19.83 -24.49
C SER A 403 -11.74 20.55 -25.78
N ASP A 404 -10.91 21.47 -26.21
CA ASP A 404 -11.08 22.31 -27.38
C ASP A 404 -10.13 22.00 -28.55
N PHE A 405 -9.31 20.95 -28.44
CA PHE A 405 -8.32 20.64 -29.49
C PHE A 405 -9.00 20.34 -30.84
N SER A 406 -10.14 19.68 -30.83
CA SER A 406 -10.90 19.36 -32.05
C SER A 406 -11.65 20.58 -32.64
N SER A 407 -12.02 21.56 -31.81
CA SER A 407 -12.74 22.76 -32.21
C SER A 407 -11.84 23.97 -32.47
N ASN A 408 -10.62 23.98 -31.92
CA ASN A 408 -9.62 25.04 -32.10
C ASN A 408 -8.22 24.42 -32.27
N PRO A 409 -7.96 23.67 -33.36
CA PRO A 409 -6.69 22.94 -33.53
C PRO A 409 -5.45 23.85 -33.69
N ASP A 410 -5.66 25.11 -34.14
CA ASP A 410 -4.56 26.05 -34.35
C ASP A 410 -4.05 26.68 -33.05
N ASP A 411 -4.93 26.82 -32.04
CA ASP A 411 -4.59 27.34 -30.71
C ASP A 411 -5.43 26.67 -29.61
N PRO A 412 -5.25 25.38 -29.36
CA PRO A 412 -5.99 24.67 -28.33
C PRO A 412 -5.56 25.13 -26.93
N SER A 413 -6.46 25.00 -25.96
CA SER A 413 -6.16 25.27 -24.56
C SER A 413 -4.97 24.48 -24.05
N SER A 414 -4.14 25.11 -23.26
CA SER A 414 -2.97 24.49 -22.65
C SER A 414 -3.16 24.15 -21.17
N ILE A 415 -2.38 23.19 -20.71
CA ILE A 415 -2.25 22.82 -19.30
C ILE A 415 -0.81 23.12 -18.90
N THR A 416 -0.64 23.84 -17.82
CA THR A 416 0.68 24.16 -17.29
C THR A 416 1.05 23.19 -16.18
N LEU A 417 2.27 22.63 -16.26
CA LEU A 417 2.91 21.92 -15.17
C LEU A 417 3.98 22.83 -14.56
N ASP A 418 3.74 23.33 -13.36
CA ASP A 418 4.70 24.15 -12.63
C ASP A 418 5.58 23.25 -11.76
N ILE A 419 6.86 23.20 -12.08
CA ILE A 419 7.88 22.39 -11.41
C ILE A 419 8.65 23.29 -10.46
N GLU A 420 8.56 23.04 -9.19
CA GLU A 420 9.26 23.78 -8.14
C GLU A 420 10.09 22.83 -7.27
N PRO A 421 11.24 23.28 -6.71
CA PRO A 421 11.97 22.50 -5.72
C PRO A 421 11.10 22.23 -4.49
N ASP A 422 11.12 21.01 -4.00
CA ASP A 422 10.46 20.62 -2.75
C ASP A 422 11.48 20.54 -1.61
N TYR A 423 11.40 21.49 -0.71
CA TYR A 423 12.30 21.59 0.46
C TYR A 423 11.72 20.91 1.72
N SER A 424 10.58 20.26 1.65
CA SER A 424 9.91 19.67 2.81
C SER A 424 10.76 18.61 3.51
N LYS A 425 11.44 17.74 2.75
CA LYS A 425 12.34 16.72 3.30
C LYS A 425 13.58 17.32 3.98
N ILE A 426 14.09 18.43 3.44
CA ILE A 426 15.21 19.18 4.04
C ILE A 426 14.74 19.77 5.38
N GLU A 427 13.59 20.42 5.39
CA GLU A 427 12.99 21.00 6.59
C GLU A 427 12.72 19.94 7.67
N GLU A 428 12.16 18.79 7.30
CA GLU A 428 11.93 17.66 8.22
C GLU A 428 13.23 17.13 8.83
N SER A 429 14.26 16.96 8.01
CA SER A 429 15.57 16.49 8.46
C SER A 429 16.26 17.51 9.36
N LEU A 430 16.15 18.81 9.05
CA LEU A 430 16.66 19.87 9.92
C LEU A 430 15.88 19.95 11.24
N ASN A 431 14.57 19.75 11.24
CA ASN A 431 13.78 19.66 12.48
C ASN A 431 14.20 18.46 13.33
N THR A 432 14.52 17.32 12.72
CA THR A 432 15.08 16.16 13.41
C THR A 432 16.40 16.49 14.09
N PHE A 433 17.30 17.18 13.39
CA PHE A 433 18.55 17.69 13.96
C PHE A 433 18.29 18.66 15.11
N VAL A 434 17.43 19.66 14.94
CA VAL A 434 17.10 20.67 15.98
C VAL A 434 16.57 20.00 17.25
N ASN A 435 15.67 19.06 17.12
CA ASN A 435 15.11 18.30 18.24
C ASN A 435 16.20 17.49 18.96
N ALA A 436 17.02 16.76 18.21
CA ALA A 436 18.11 15.97 18.77
C ALA A 436 19.18 16.85 19.49
N TYR A 437 19.52 17.99 18.89
CA TYR A 437 20.42 18.96 19.50
C TYR A 437 19.85 19.50 20.82
N ASN A 438 18.61 19.98 20.80
CA ASN A 438 17.93 20.50 21.98
C ASN A 438 17.83 19.46 23.10
N ASP A 439 17.58 18.21 22.75
CA ASP A 439 17.54 17.09 23.68
C ASP A 439 18.89 16.85 24.39
N VAL A 440 19.98 16.88 23.62
CA VAL A 440 21.34 16.75 24.19
C VAL A 440 21.66 17.91 25.12
N ILE A 441 21.47 19.14 24.63
CA ILE A 441 21.82 20.36 25.40
C ILE A 441 20.99 20.47 26.66
N SER A 442 19.67 20.26 26.61
CA SER A 442 18.79 20.32 27.77
C SER A 442 19.08 19.20 28.77
N THR A 443 19.40 18.00 28.32
CA THR A 443 19.78 16.87 29.17
C THR A 443 21.09 17.16 29.89
N ILE A 444 22.11 17.67 29.19
CA ILE A 444 23.36 18.08 29.83
C ILE A 444 23.10 19.20 30.88
N LYS A 445 22.34 20.23 30.50
CA LYS A 445 22.01 21.37 31.37
C LYS A 445 21.33 20.93 32.67
N THR A 446 20.35 20.03 32.61
CA THR A 446 19.57 19.57 33.76
C THR A 446 20.32 18.55 34.62
N SER A 447 21.03 17.61 34.00
CA SER A 447 21.68 16.49 34.68
C SER A 447 23.06 16.84 35.28
N THR A 448 23.70 17.92 34.83
CA THR A 448 25.03 18.36 35.32
C THR A 448 25.00 19.56 36.32
N THR A 449 23.83 19.92 36.86
CA THR A 449 23.72 20.85 37.99
C THR A 449 24.29 20.21 39.26
N SER A 450 24.50 21.01 40.31
CA SER A 450 24.95 20.50 41.63
C SER A 450 24.06 19.38 42.18
N ASP A 451 22.75 19.52 41.96
CA ASP A 451 21.71 18.56 42.39
C ASP A 451 21.26 17.61 41.28
N GLY A 452 21.87 17.72 40.13
CA GLY A 452 21.57 16.87 38.95
C GLY A 452 22.07 15.44 39.14
N THR A 453 21.42 14.51 38.47
CA THR A 453 21.71 13.06 38.60
C THR A 453 23.16 12.71 38.29
N ILE A 454 23.77 13.38 37.29
CA ILE A 454 25.19 13.17 36.92
C ILE A 454 26.13 13.98 37.82
N GLY A 455 25.63 15.08 38.36
CA GLY A 455 26.43 16.03 39.16
C GLY A 455 27.31 16.92 38.30
N SER A 456 28.21 17.68 38.92
CA SER A 456 29.04 18.69 38.25
C SER A 456 30.11 18.07 37.33
N ASP A 457 29.71 17.45 36.25
CA ASP A 457 30.62 16.87 35.25
C ASP A 457 31.15 17.94 34.28
N ALA A 458 32.45 18.21 34.35
CA ALA A 458 33.10 19.25 33.56
C ALA A 458 33.19 18.89 32.09
N THR A 459 33.38 17.61 31.76
CA THR A 459 33.52 17.14 30.36
C THR A 459 32.22 17.32 29.61
N LEU A 460 31.10 16.93 30.21
CA LEU A 460 29.78 17.09 29.57
C LEU A 460 29.40 18.57 29.41
N ARG A 461 29.73 19.41 30.40
CA ARG A 461 29.52 20.87 30.27
C ARG A 461 30.40 21.47 29.16
N SER A 462 31.65 20.98 29.03
CA SER A 462 32.54 21.38 27.94
C SER A 462 31.98 20.95 26.58
N LEU A 463 31.47 19.71 26.46
CA LEU A 463 30.77 19.23 25.26
C LEU A 463 29.61 20.18 24.88
N SER A 464 28.73 20.50 25.84
CA SER A 464 27.62 21.43 25.59
C SER A 464 28.12 22.80 25.09
N SER A 465 29.19 23.33 25.69
CA SER A 465 29.77 24.63 25.30
C SER A 465 30.39 24.55 23.90
N THR A 466 31.09 23.45 23.58
CA THR A 466 31.69 23.24 22.26
C THR A 466 30.61 23.15 21.16
N LEU A 467 29.53 22.36 21.37
CA LEU A 467 28.43 22.26 20.42
C LEU A 467 27.73 23.61 20.19
N LYS A 468 27.53 24.42 21.27
CA LYS A 468 26.98 25.78 21.17
C LYS A 468 27.90 26.71 20.37
N ASN A 469 29.20 26.65 20.62
CA ASN A 469 30.19 27.49 19.93
C ASN A 469 30.26 27.14 18.43
N ILE A 470 30.22 25.86 18.06
CA ILE A 470 30.18 25.42 16.68
C ILE A 470 28.91 25.93 15.98
N LEU A 471 27.77 25.83 16.65
CA LEU A 471 26.48 26.25 16.09
C LEU A 471 26.38 27.78 15.88
N SER A 472 26.93 28.58 16.81
CA SER A 472 26.90 30.05 16.74
C SER A 472 28.12 30.64 16.03
N GLY A 473 29.11 29.83 15.74
CA GLY A 473 30.35 30.24 15.09
C GLY A 473 30.16 30.58 13.60
N THR A 474 31.00 31.48 13.11
CA THR A 474 31.09 31.77 11.70
C THR A 474 31.78 30.61 10.97
N ASN A 475 31.21 30.17 9.86
CA ASN A 475 31.88 29.23 8.98
C ASN A 475 32.54 29.97 7.85
N GLU A 476 33.85 29.90 7.77
CA GLU A 476 34.62 30.49 6.68
C GLU A 476 34.48 29.58 5.44
N ASN A 477 33.51 29.86 4.60
CA ASN A 477 33.33 29.23 3.29
C ASN A 477 33.19 30.29 2.20
N ASP A 478 33.32 29.89 0.94
CA ASP A 478 33.17 30.79 -0.20
C ASP A 478 31.71 31.04 -0.59
N GLY A 479 30.77 30.52 0.19
CA GLY A 479 29.33 30.62 -0.04
C GLY A 479 28.71 31.92 0.46
N MET A 480 27.46 32.16 0.07
CA MET A 480 26.68 33.34 0.46
C MET A 480 26.39 33.37 1.99
N TYR A 481 26.29 32.21 2.61
CA TYR A 481 25.90 32.05 4.02
C TYR A 481 27.07 31.55 4.87
N ASN A 482 27.33 32.25 5.99
CA ASN A 482 28.42 31.92 6.92
C ASN A 482 27.90 31.58 8.34
N LEU A 483 26.61 31.84 8.61
CA LEU A 483 25.97 31.60 9.90
C LEU A 483 24.65 30.84 9.72
N LEU A 484 24.38 29.89 10.60
CA LEU A 484 23.10 29.18 10.60
C LEU A 484 21.88 30.10 10.75
N SER A 485 22.04 31.23 11.46
CA SER A 485 20.98 32.24 11.61
C SER A 485 20.57 32.90 10.29
N GLN A 486 21.45 32.93 9.28
CA GLN A 486 21.14 33.46 7.94
C GLN A 486 20.18 32.54 7.18
N ILE A 487 20.23 31.23 7.43
CA ILE A 487 19.34 30.23 6.83
C ILE A 487 18.15 29.86 7.74
N GLY A 488 17.88 30.68 8.77
CA GLY A 488 16.71 30.49 9.63
C GLY A 488 16.91 29.57 10.85
N ILE A 489 18.11 29.05 11.11
CA ILE A 489 18.40 28.24 12.31
C ILE A 489 19.05 29.15 13.35
N SER A 490 18.34 29.46 14.44
CA SER A 490 18.81 30.40 15.47
C SER A 490 18.40 29.94 16.87
N THR A 491 19.03 30.55 17.88
CA THR A 491 18.64 30.32 19.26
C THR A 491 17.21 30.80 19.53
N SER A 492 16.47 30.02 20.29
CA SER A 492 15.12 30.39 20.70
C SER A 492 15.11 31.66 21.54
N SER A 493 14.15 32.55 21.32
CA SER A 493 13.97 33.77 22.11
C SER A 493 13.60 33.47 23.59
N SER A 494 13.02 32.32 23.88
CA SER A 494 12.60 31.91 25.22
C SER A 494 13.70 31.17 26.01
N ASP A 495 14.61 30.49 25.33
CA ASP A 495 15.76 29.80 25.90
C ASP A 495 16.94 29.82 24.93
N ILE A 496 17.93 30.66 25.21
CA ILE A 496 19.16 30.80 24.41
C ILE A 496 19.99 29.50 24.31
N SER A 497 19.63 28.48 25.10
CA SER A 497 20.27 27.16 25.04
C SER A 497 19.68 26.28 23.93
N ASN A 498 18.45 26.54 23.52
CA ASN A 498 17.74 25.79 22.49
C ASN A 498 17.73 26.55 21.18
N ILE A 499 17.66 25.80 20.10
CA ILE A 499 17.55 26.33 18.73
C ILE A 499 16.18 26.04 18.13
N SER A 500 15.79 26.84 17.16
CA SER A 500 14.55 26.67 16.38
C SER A 500 14.81 27.01 14.92
N ILE A 501 13.90 26.53 14.05
CA ILE A 501 13.91 26.83 12.63
C ILE A 501 12.81 27.83 12.29
N ASP A 502 13.16 28.86 11.57
CA ASP A 502 12.25 29.71 10.82
C ASP A 502 12.10 29.11 9.42
N SER A 503 10.98 28.40 9.20
CA SER A 503 10.70 27.70 7.93
C SER A 503 10.62 28.63 6.75
N THR A 504 10.15 29.86 6.93
CA THR A 504 10.05 30.86 5.84
C THR A 504 11.43 31.27 5.39
N LYS A 505 12.28 31.64 6.35
CA LYS A 505 13.65 32.06 6.09
C LYS A 505 14.52 30.94 5.52
N LEU A 506 14.29 29.69 5.98
CA LEU A 506 14.95 28.52 5.41
C LEU A 506 14.59 28.31 3.95
N LYS A 507 13.29 28.37 3.62
CA LYS A 507 12.82 28.23 2.23
C LYS A 507 13.34 29.33 1.32
N GLU A 508 13.38 30.56 1.81
CA GLU A 508 13.97 31.69 1.08
C GLU A 508 15.44 31.45 0.79
N ALA A 509 16.23 31.07 1.79
CA ALA A 509 17.65 30.78 1.62
C ALA A 509 17.91 29.61 0.67
N LEU A 510 17.13 28.54 0.74
CA LEU A 510 17.22 27.40 -0.17
C LEU A 510 16.84 27.79 -1.60
N LYS A 511 15.82 28.62 -1.77
CA LYS A 511 15.40 29.13 -3.10
C LYS A 511 16.44 30.07 -3.69
N GLU A 512 17.03 30.93 -2.88
CA GLU A 512 18.04 31.90 -3.34
C GLU A 512 19.35 31.23 -3.73
N ASN A 513 19.87 30.35 -2.89
CA ASN A 513 21.10 29.61 -3.18
C ASN A 513 21.24 28.31 -2.38
N THR A 514 20.64 27.24 -2.89
CA THR A 514 20.73 25.89 -2.29
C THR A 514 22.18 25.43 -2.12
N TYR A 515 23.08 25.76 -3.04
CA TYR A 515 24.48 25.35 -2.97
C TYR A 515 25.20 25.99 -1.78
N SER A 516 25.00 27.30 -1.55
CA SER A 516 25.56 27.98 -0.36
C SER A 516 24.99 27.46 0.98
N VAL A 517 23.72 27.06 1.01
CA VAL A 517 23.15 26.38 2.17
C VAL A 517 23.85 25.03 2.40
N LYS A 518 24.08 24.25 1.35
CA LYS A 518 24.84 23.00 1.44
C LYS A 518 26.23 23.21 1.99
N GLN A 519 26.99 24.18 1.42
CA GLN A 519 28.36 24.49 1.88
C GLN A 519 28.41 24.93 3.34
N LEU A 520 27.43 25.67 3.84
CA LEU A 520 27.35 26.06 5.24
C LEU A 520 27.16 24.84 6.16
N LEU A 521 26.33 23.89 5.74
CA LEU A 521 25.99 22.71 6.55
C LEU A 521 27.11 21.66 6.50
N SER A 522 27.60 21.33 5.30
CA SER A 522 28.65 20.33 5.10
C SER A 522 29.41 20.61 3.79
N ASP A 523 30.70 20.38 3.77
CA ASP A 523 31.52 20.45 2.55
C ASP A 523 31.70 19.09 1.85
N GLY A 524 31.07 18.04 2.38
CA GLY A 524 31.15 16.67 1.85
C GLY A 524 32.54 16.06 1.96
N TYR A 525 33.37 16.54 2.90
CA TYR A 525 34.76 16.12 3.08
C TYR A 525 35.69 16.38 1.88
N THR A 526 35.30 17.28 0.98
CA THR A 526 36.10 17.57 -0.22
C THR A 526 37.30 18.45 0.04
N SER A 527 37.34 19.16 1.18
CA SER A 527 38.44 20.02 1.59
C SER A 527 38.69 19.93 3.11
N GLN A 528 39.93 19.70 3.50
CA GLN A 528 40.33 19.72 4.91
C GLN A 528 40.33 21.13 5.55
N ALA A 529 40.17 22.18 4.74
CA ALA A 529 40.26 23.54 5.23
C ALA A 529 38.94 24.19 5.64
N ASN A 530 37.82 23.77 5.07
CA ASN A 530 36.50 24.39 5.23
C ASN A 530 35.42 23.35 5.55
N THR A 531 35.52 22.69 6.70
CA THR A 531 34.48 21.75 7.14
C THR A 531 33.20 22.50 7.47
N GLY A 532 32.06 22.00 7.01
CA GLY A 532 30.74 22.53 7.34
C GLY A 532 30.41 22.45 8.84
N ILE A 533 29.40 23.18 9.27
CA ILE A 533 29.00 23.22 10.69
C ILE A 533 28.60 21.82 11.19
N PHE A 534 27.91 21.05 10.36
CA PHE A 534 27.47 19.68 10.71
C PHE A 534 28.64 18.71 10.77
N ASP A 535 29.64 18.88 9.90
CA ASP A 535 30.85 18.05 9.94
C ASP A 535 31.62 18.26 11.25
N LYS A 536 31.85 19.52 11.66
CA LYS A 536 32.50 19.88 12.93
C LYS A 536 31.76 19.31 14.15
N MET A 537 30.41 19.37 14.12
CA MET A 537 29.60 18.79 15.20
C MET A 537 29.66 17.27 15.21
N ALA A 538 29.61 16.62 14.03
CA ALA A 538 29.71 15.17 13.90
C ALA A 538 31.07 14.65 14.39
N ASP A 539 32.17 15.33 14.07
CA ASP A 539 33.52 15.01 14.54
C ASP A 539 33.62 15.13 16.07
N THR A 540 33.07 16.21 16.62
CA THR A 540 33.02 16.42 18.09
C THR A 540 32.25 15.31 18.78
N LEU A 541 31.09 14.93 18.25
CA LEU A 541 30.27 13.85 18.81
C LEU A 541 30.94 12.48 18.64
N SER A 542 31.54 12.23 17.47
CA SER A 542 32.26 10.98 17.19
C SER A 542 33.41 10.78 18.19
N ALA A 543 34.15 11.83 18.53
CA ALA A 543 35.23 11.75 19.51
C ALA A 543 34.76 11.38 20.91
N VAL A 544 33.62 11.92 21.39
CA VAL A 544 33.08 11.59 22.72
C VAL A 544 32.35 10.24 22.75
N LEU A 545 31.87 9.77 21.60
CA LEU A 545 31.17 8.50 21.43
C LEU A 545 32.10 7.34 21.05
N ASP A 546 33.39 7.60 20.82
CA ASP A 546 34.37 6.57 20.49
C ASP A 546 34.30 5.41 21.48
N THR A 547 34.31 4.18 20.97
CA THR A 547 34.04 2.97 21.76
C THR A 547 35.19 2.55 22.67
N GLU A 548 36.40 3.06 22.44
CA GLU A 548 37.59 2.69 23.22
C GLU A 548 38.08 3.85 24.10
N LYS A 549 38.13 5.05 23.55
CA LYS A 549 38.76 6.22 24.17
C LYS A 549 37.80 7.36 24.43
N GLY A 550 36.57 7.27 23.91
CA GLY A 550 35.57 8.30 24.10
C GLY A 550 35.14 8.47 25.58
N TYR A 551 34.60 9.63 25.91
CA TYR A 551 34.13 9.94 27.24
C TYR A 551 33.17 8.86 27.76
N PHE A 552 32.18 8.45 26.98
CA PHE A 552 31.17 7.48 27.42
C PHE A 552 31.74 6.09 27.69
N ALA A 553 32.79 5.67 26.96
CA ALA A 553 33.45 4.38 27.18
C ALA A 553 34.25 4.41 28.48
N THR A 554 35.12 5.41 28.64
CA THR A 554 35.94 5.57 29.87
C THR A 554 35.10 5.80 31.11
N TYR A 555 33.97 6.50 30.97
CA TYR A 555 33.01 6.70 32.05
C TYR A 555 32.35 5.39 32.47
N ALA A 556 31.87 4.58 31.49
CA ALA A 556 31.26 3.27 31.78
C ALA A 556 32.21 2.34 32.52
N ASP A 557 33.48 2.25 32.10
CA ASP A 557 34.51 1.44 32.78
C ASP A 557 34.76 1.89 34.23
N SER A 558 34.79 3.21 34.43
CA SER A 558 34.94 3.78 35.77
C SER A 558 33.74 3.45 36.67
N ILE A 559 32.52 3.62 36.18
CA ILE A 559 31.29 3.30 36.93
C ILE A 559 31.20 1.82 37.26
N ASP A 560 31.48 0.93 36.30
CA ASP A 560 31.46 -0.53 36.51
C ASP A 560 32.45 -0.95 37.59
N SER A 561 33.66 -0.36 37.60
CA SER A 561 34.65 -0.60 38.61
C SER A 561 34.18 -0.13 40.01
N GLN A 562 33.52 1.03 40.08
CA GLN A 562 32.95 1.56 41.34
C GLN A 562 31.80 0.69 41.84
N ILE A 563 30.89 0.23 40.95
CA ILE A 563 29.77 -0.68 41.28
C ILE A 563 30.32 -2.00 41.84
N LYS A 564 31.30 -2.62 41.18
CA LYS A 564 31.95 -3.86 41.66
C LYS A 564 32.56 -3.68 43.06
N SER A 565 33.33 -2.59 43.25
CA SER A 565 33.92 -2.27 44.55
C SER A 565 32.85 -2.07 45.62
N LEU A 566 31.76 -1.39 45.29
CA LEU A 566 30.69 -1.09 46.25
C LEU A 566 29.89 -2.35 46.62
N ASN A 567 29.62 -3.24 45.67
CA ASN A 567 28.98 -4.54 45.89
C ASN A 567 29.83 -5.40 46.86
N THR A 568 31.14 -5.50 46.65
CA THR A 568 32.04 -6.22 47.57
C THR A 568 32.01 -5.62 48.98
N ARG A 569 31.90 -4.29 49.11
CA ARG A 569 31.79 -3.63 50.42
C ARG A 569 30.44 -3.91 51.07
N ILE A 570 29.35 -3.97 50.34
CA ILE A 570 28.01 -4.33 50.84
C ILE A 570 28.00 -5.79 51.31
N GLU A 571 28.59 -6.71 50.58
CA GLU A 571 28.73 -8.12 50.96
C GLU A 571 29.47 -8.23 52.33
N ARG A 572 30.63 -7.61 52.44
CA ARG A 572 31.41 -7.61 53.70
C ARG A 572 30.65 -6.93 54.86
N ALA A 573 29.87 -5.90 54.57
CA ALA A 573 29.06 -5.24 55.60
C ALA A 573 27.92 -6.14 56.08
N ASN A 574 27.29 -6.89 55.18
CA ASN A 574 26.25 -7.89 55.49
C ASN A 574 26.83 -9.05 56.30
N GLU A 575 28.00 -9.60 55.94
CA GLU A 575 28.69 -10.63 56.70
C GLU A 575 28.98 -10.19 58.15
N LYS A 576 29.45 -8.92 58.30
CA LYS A 576 29.68 -8.33 59.64
C LYS A 576 28.38 -8.12 60.40
N LEU A 577 27.29 -7.78 59.73
CA LEU A 577 25.96 -7.63 60.34
C LEU A 577 25.45 -8.99 60.84
N THR A 578 25.55 -10.06 60.06
CA THR A 578 25.22 -11.45 60.48
C THR A 578 26.05 -11.90 61.66
N SER A 579 27.37 -11.61 61.64
CA SER A 579 28.27 -11.90 62.80
C SER A 579 27.87 -11.12 64.04
N TYR A 580 27.45 -9.86 63.90
CA TYR A 580 26.96 -9.02 64.99
C TYR A 580 25.64 -9.57 65.56
N GLU A 581 24.68 -9.96 64.69
CA GLU A 581 23.44 -10.61 65.07
C GLU A 581 23.68 -11.86 65.90
N THR A 582 24.54 -12.75 65.42
CA THR A 582 24.92 -13.98 66.14
C THR A 582 25.53 -13.66 67.51
N LEU A 583 26.43 -12.66 67.57
CA LEU A 583 27.08 -12.25 68.80
C LEU A 583 26.06 -11.70 69.82
N ILE A 584 25.16 -10.84 69.40
CA ILE A 584 24.13 -10.23 70.25
C ILE A 584 23.12 -11.27 70.71
N THR A 585 22.64 -12.15 69.83
CA THR A 585 21.76 -13.25 70.19
C THR A 585 22.39 -14.15 71.28
N ASN A 586 23.65 -14.52 71.08
CA ASN A 586 24.38 -15.34 72.10
C ASN A 586 24.53 -14.61 73.43
N LYS A 587 24.77 -13.28 73.44
CA LYS A 587 24.86 -12.51 74.66
C LYS A 587 23.53 -12.42 75.40
N PHE A 588 22.44 -12.17 74.68
CA PHE A 588 21.09 -12.13 75.28
C PHE A 588 20.62 -13.48 75.77
N ASN A 589 20.90 -14.56 75.04
CA ASN A 589 20.61 -15.94 75.49
C ASN A 589 21.36 -16.32 76.77
N LYS A 590 22.64 -15.92 76.86
CA LYS A 590 23.44 -16.12 78.06
C LYS A 590 22.90 -15.32 79.23
N MET A 591 22.47 -14.08 79.00
CA MET A 591 21.84 -13.23 80.01
C MET A 591 20.53 -13.83 80.51
N ASP A 592 19.65 -14.32 79.58
CA ASP A 592 18.39 -14.94 79.92
C ASP A 592 18.60 -16.24 80.78
N SER A 593 19.57 -17.08 80.38
CA SER A 593 19.96 -18.24 81.17
C SER A 593 20.46 -17.86 82.59
N THR A 594 21.22 -16.79 82.70
CA THR A 594 21.71 -16.31 83.99
C THR A 594 20.56 -15.75 84.82
N MET A 595 19.65 -14.98 84.27
CA MET A 595 18.44 -14.47 84.93
C MET A 595 17.51 -15.60 85.35
N SER A 596 17.34 -16.61 84.54
CA SER A 596 16.59 -17.84 84.88
C SER A 596 17.19 -18.55 86.11
N SER A 597 18.54 -18.72 86.11
CA SER A 597 19.26 -19.30 87.21
C SER A 597 19.10 -18.48 88.53
N LEU A 598 19.24 -17.16 88.43
CA LEU A 598 19.06 -16.25 89.57
C LEU A 598 17.61 -16.28 90.08
N SER A 599 16.62 -16.28 89.23
CA SER A 599 15.21 -16.40 89.56
C SER A 599 14.87 -17.73 90.25
N ALA A 600 15.44 -18.85 89.79
CA ALA A 600 15.34 -20.13 90.44
C ALA A 600 16.01 -20.13 91.85
N GLN A 601 17.20 -19.51 92.00
CA GLN A 601 17.87 -19.34 93.30
C GLN A 601 17.05 -18.46 94.23
N LEU A 602 16.47 -17.34 93.74
CA LEU A 602 15.62 -16.49 94.54
C LEU A 602 14.36 -17.23 95.01
N SER A 603 13.72 -18.02 94.10
CA SER A 603 12.56 -18.85 94.43
C SER A 603 12.92 -19.85 95.52
N THR A 604 14.11 -20.51 95.40
CA THR A 604 14.60 -21.43 96.40
C THR A 604 14.84 -20.74 97.73
N PHE A 605 15.47 -19.58 97.70
CA PHE A 605 15.71 -18.79 98.88
C PHE A 605 14.37 -18.34 99.56
N GLN A 606 13.38 -17.89 98.76
CA GLN A 606 12.08 -17.53 99.31
C GLN A 606 11.35 -18.74 99.93
N SER A 607 11.52 -19.99 99.36
CA SER A 607 10.93 -21.20 99.93
C SER A 607 11.55 -21.60 101.27
N TYR A 608 12.77 -21.10 101.62
CA TYR A 608 13.36 -21.32 102.96
C TYR A 608 12.82 -20.35 104.03
N PHE A 609 12.16 -19.25 103.66
CA PHE A 609 11.59 -18.26 104.58
C PHE A 609 10.04 -18.22 104.57
N SER A 610 9.43 -19.04 103.81
CA SER A 610 7.98 -19.28 103.85
C SER A 610 7.67 -20.58 104.60
#